data_afd9105e02c7ce3e8708b709f8f33cb6
#
_entry.id   afd9105e02c7ce3e8708b709f8f33cb6
#
_cell.length_a   1.000
_cell.length_b   1.000
_cell.length_c   1.000
_cell.angle_alpha   90.00
_cell.angle_beta   90.00
_cell.angle_gamma   90.00
#
_symmetry.space_group_name_H-M   'P 1'
#
loop_
_entity.id
_entity.type
_entity.pdbx_description
1 polymer ?
#
loop_
_entity_poly.entity_id
_entity_poly.type
_entity_poly.pdbx_seq_one_letter_code
_entity_poly.pdbx_strand_id
1 'polypeptide(L)'
;MTLMDELLAELGEPGLEQIAGMLGTDLATARWVIQAAGGIIVAGLARGAEHPEGAEALRYALDEHMDTDPFNSDVASLTRDGQHILAHVLGGQGVEYVAEGLARLADVDVGGLMKVLPLLAPMIMSLFAGRAGMDTRTMTADLRRERAAGPAGLEELIGGILNGLFGDPVAPAAGREGAGDR
;
A
#
# COMPACT_ATOMS: atom_id res chain seq x y z
N MET A 1 -16.73 -7.42 -4.12
CA MET A 1 -16.23 -6.07 -3.81
C MET A 1 -14.83 -6.20 -3.25
N THR A 2 -13.88 -5.49 -3.82
CA THR A 2 -12.50 -5.50 -3.34
C THR A 2 -12.32 -4.56 -2.16
N LEU A 3 -11.22 -4.71 -1.45
CA LEU A 3 -10.88 -3.82 -0.34
C LEU A 3 -10.77 -2.37 -0.82
N MET A 4 -10.25 -2.16 -2.03
CA MET A 4 -10.16 -0.83 -2.62
C MET A 4 -11.51 -0.25 -2.97
N ASP A 5 -12.45 -1.09 -3.41
CA ASP A 5 -13.83 -0.64 -3.65
C ASP A 5 -14.49 -0.18 -2.37
N GLU A 6 -14.27 -0.91 -1.26
CA GLU A 6 -14.76 -0.51 0.05
C GLU A 6 -14.12 0.79 0.53
N LEU A 7 -12.81 0.92 0.34
CA LEU A 7 -12.09 2.14 0.70
C LEU A 7 -12.67 3.36 -0.03
N LEU A 8 -12.88 3.23 -1.33
CA LEU A 8 -13.45 4.31 -2.13
C LEU A 8 -14.90 4.62 -1.72
N ALA A 9 -15.67 3.59 -1.37
CA ALA A 9 -17.05 3.78 -0.91
C ALA A 9 -17.10 4.50 0.44
N GLU A 10 -16.22 4.14 1.36
CA GLU A 10 -16.14 4.77 2.68
C GLU A 10 -15.64 6.22 2.60
N LEU A 11 -14.69 6.49 1.72
CA LEU A 11 -14.23 7.86 1.48
C LEU A 11 -15.33 8.72 0.89
N GLY A 12 -16.13 8.14 0.00
CA GLY A 12 -17.18 8.88 -0.68
C GLY A 12 -16.63 9.97 -1.58
N GLU A 13 -17.52 10.71 -2.19
CA GLU A 13 -17.15 11.82 -3.06
C GLU A 13 -16.40 12.93 -2.30
N PRO A 14 -16.85 13.34 -1.09
CA PRO A 14 -16.13 14.37 -0.33
C PRO A 14 -14.70 13.97 0.03
N GLY A 15 -14.49 12.73 0.42
CA GLY A 15 -13.14 12.23 0.74
C GLY A 15 -12.25 12.19 -0.49
N LEU A 16 -12.80 11.76 -1.61
CA LEU A 16 -12.08 11.73 -2.89
C LEU A 16 -11.70 13.13 -3.36
N GLU A 17 -12.60 14.10 -3.22
CA GLU A 17 -12.33 15.51 -3.55
C GLU A 17 -11.21 16.07 -2.69
N GLN A 18 -11.20 15.74 -1.42
CA GLN A 18 -10.19 16.17 -0.48
C GLN A 18 -8.82 15.63 -0.88
N ILE A 19 -8.75 14.35 -1.21
CA ILE A 19 -7.50 13.72 -1.66
C ILE A 19 -7.05 14.32 -3.00
N ALA A 20 -7.98 14.53 -3.92
CA ALA A 20 -7.68 15.17 -5.20
C ALA A 20 -7.08 16.56 -4.99
N GLY A 21 -7.63 17.34 -4.04
CA GLY A 21 -7.08 18.63 -3.66
C GLY A 21 -5.67 18.56 -3.08
N MET A 22 -5.42 17.55 -2.24
CA MET A 22 -4.08 17.34 -1.67
C MET A 22 -3.06 16.95 -2.75
N LEU A 23 -3.49 16.20 -3.75
CA LEU A 23 -2.64 15.77 -4.87
C LEU A 23 -2.54 16.81 -5.98
N GLY A 24 -3.40 17.82 -5.97
CA GLY A 24 -3.46 18.82 -7.03
C GLY A 24 -3.91 18.25 -8.37
N THR A 25 -4.87 17.34 -8.35
CA THR A 25 -5.31 16.63 -9.55
C THR A 25 -6.84 16.48 -9.60
N ASP A 26 -7.35 15.87 -10.67
CA ASP A 26 -8.78 15.60 -10.84
C ASP A 26 -9.21 14.33 -10.09
N LEU A 27 -10.52 14.11 -10.02
CA LEU A 27 -11.10 12.97 -9.28
C LEU A 27 -10.71 11.62 -9.88
N ALA A 28 -10.62 11.54 -11.19
CA ALA A 28 -10.27 10.29 -11.88
C ALA A 28 -8.83 9.87 -11.55
N THR A 29 -7.90 10.82 -11.59
CA THR A 29 -6.51 10.59 -11.24
C THR A 29 -6.37 10.27 -9.75
N ALA A 30 -7.08 11.00 -8.89
CA ALA A 30 -7.08 10.72 -7.46
C ALA A 30 -7.56 9.31 -7.16
N ARG A 31 -8.63 8.87 -7.82
CA ARG A 31 -9.15 7.50 -7.68
C ARG A 31 -8.10 6.47 -8.07
N TRP A 32 -7.43 6.71 -9.20
CA TRP A 32 -6.37 5.82 -9.66
C TRP A 32 -5.21 5.75 -8.66
N VAL A 33 -4.80 6.91 -8.14
CA VAL A 33 -3.72 6.99 -7.14
C VAL A 33 -4.09 6.22 -5.87
N ILE A 34 -5.33 6.36 -5.39
CA ILE A 34 -5.82 5.64 -4.21
C ILE A 34 -5.74 4.12 -4.46
N GLN A 35 -6.20 3.67 -5.62
CA GLN A 35 -6.16 2.26 -5.98
C GLN A 35 -4.72 1.73 -6.08
N ALA A 36 -3.83 2.51 -6.69
CA ALA A 36 -2.43 2.13 -6.83
C ALA A 36 -1.71 2.12 -5.47
N ALA A 37 -1.87 3.19 -4.69
CA ALA A 37 -1.27 3.30 -3.36
C ALA A 37 -1.79 2.21 -2.43
N GLY A 38 -3.10 2.00 -2.42
CA GLY A 38 -3.72 0.95 -1.63
C GLY A 38 -3.25 -0.44 -2.01
N GLY A 39 -3.13 -0.69 -3.31
CA GLY A 39 -2.61 -1.95 -3.84
C GLY A 39 -1.17 -2.22 -3.39
N ILE A 40 -0.34 -1.18 -3.36
CA ILE A 40 1.05 -1.28 -2.88
C ILE A 40 1.07 -1.61 -1.38
N ILE A 41 0.24 -0.95 -0.59
CA ILE A 41 0.14 -1.21 0.85
C ILE A 41 -0.31 -2.66 1.10
N VAL A 42 -1.37 -3.09 0.42
CA VAL A 42 -1.88 -4.47 0.54
C VAL A 42 -0.82 -5.49 0.12
N ALA A 43 -0.10 -5.23 -0.97
CA ALA A 43 0.96 -6.12 -1.43
C ALA A 43 2.12 -6.18 -0.43
N GLY A 44 2.46 -5.07 0.20
CA GLY A 44 3.46 -5.02 1.26
C GLY A 44 3.02 -5.81 2.49
N LEU A 45 1.76 -5.68 2.89
CA LEU A 45 1.17 -6.47 3.98
C LEU A 45 1.19 -7.97 3.65
N ALA A 46 0.82 -8.33 2.43
CA ALA A 46 0.82 -9.72 1.98
C ALA A 46 2.23 -10.31 2.02
N ARG A 47 3.22 -9.55 1.59
CA ARG A 47 4.62 -9.96 1.63
C ARG A 47 5.08 -10.20 3.08
N GLY A 48 4.77 -9.27 3.99
CA GLY A 48 5.10 -9.44 5.40
C GLY A 48 4.44 -10.65 6.02
N ALA A 49 3.22 -10.97 5.60
CA ALA A 49 2.46 -12.09 6.11
C ALA A 49 2.89 -13.45 5.53
N GLU A 50 3.80 -13.48 4.58
CA GLU A 50 4.35 -14.74 4.05
C GLU A 50 5.20 -15.48 5.10
N HIS A 51 5.75 -14.74 6.06
CA HIS A 51 6.50 -15.31 7.16
C HIS A 51 5.58 -15.44 8.39
N PRO A 52 5.65 -16.56 9.14
CA PRO A 52 4.76 -16.76 10.29
C PRO A 52 4.84 -15.65 11.33
N GLU A 53 6.03 -15.14 11.60
CA GLU A 53 6.23 -14.04 12.56
C GLU A 53 5.58 -12.76 12.08
N GLY A 54 5.70 -12.47 10.78
CA GLY A 54 5.05 -11.31 10.15
C GLY A 54 3.54 -11.43 10.13
N ALA A 55 3.02 -12.63 9.89
CA ALA A 55 1.58 -12.89 9.90
C ALA A 55 0.99 -12.68 11.30
N GLU A 56 1.69 -13.13 12.34
CA GLU A 56 1.26 -12.91 13.73
C GLU A 56 1.32 -11.43 14.11
N ALA A 57 2.38 -10.74 13.72
CA ALA A 57 2.54 -9.32 13.97
C ALA A 57 1.41 -8.53 13.28
N LEU A 58 1.07 -8.90 12.05
CA LEU A 58 -0.02 -8.26 11.33
C LEU A 58 -1.37 -8.52 12.01
N ARG A 59 -1.61 -9.77 12.45
CA ARG A 59 -2.85 -10.10 13.17
C ARG A 59 -2.98 -9.25 14.43
N TYR A 60 -1.88 -9.05 15.13
CA TYR A 60 -1.86 -8.21 16.33
C TYR A 60 -2.18 -6.76 15.99
N ALA A 61 -1.58 -6.24 14.93
CA ALA A 61 -1.83 -4.88 14.48
C ALA A 61 -3.29 -4.69 14.03
N LEU A 62 -3.86 -5.70 13.36
CA LEU A 62 -5.26 -5.65 12.96
C LEU A 62 -6.20 -5.63 14.17
N ASP A 63 -5.87 -6.39 15.20
CA ASP A 63 -6.66 -6.43 16.44
C ASP A 63 -6.73 -5.04 17.07
N GLU A 64 -5.63 -4.31 17.06
CA GLU A 64 -5.59 -2.93 17.57
C GLU A 64 -6.44 -1.96 16.75
N HIS A 65 -6.66 -2.27 15.48
CA HIS A 65 -7.42 -1.40 14.56
C HIS A 65 -8.90 -1.79 14.43
N MET A 66 -9.33 -2.88 15.08
CA MET A 66 -10.72 -3.33 14.98
C MET A 66 -11.71 -2.34 15.56
N ASP A 67 -11.33 -1.65 16.62
CA ASP A 67 -12.21 -0.72 17.31
C ASP A 67 -11.95 0.75 16.95
N THR A 68 -11.07 0.99 15.98
CA THR A 68 -10.78 2.36 15.54
C THR A 68 -11.58 2.71 14.30
N ASP A 69 -12.07 3.95 14.27
CA ASP A 69 -12.77 4.47 13.10
C ASP A 69 -11.91 5.55 12.44
N PRO A 70 -11.02 5.17 11.52
CA PRO A 70 -10.12 6.13 10.89
C PRO A 70 -10.83 7.15 10.01
N PHE A 71 -12.07 6.87 9.60
CA PHE A 71 -12.83 7.79 8.75
C PHE A 71 -13.39 8.98 9.56
N ASN A 72 -13.47 8.82 10.87
CA ASN A 72 -13.94 9.88 11.79
C ASN A 72 -12.84 10.36 12.75
N SER A 73 -11.62 9.89 12.58
CA SER A 73 -10.50 10.29 13.43
C SER A 73 -9.88 11.61 12.93
N ASP A 74 -9.18 12.29 13.83
CA ASP A 74 -8.50 13.51 13.43
C ASP A 74 -7.27 13.21 12.56
N VAL A 75 -6.99 14.08 11.62
CA VAL A 75 -5.95 13.90 10.60
C VAL A 75 -4.55 13.72 11.22
N ALA A 76 -4.27 14.40 12.33
CA ALA A 76 -2.96 14.31 12.96
C ALA A 76 -2.71 12.93 13.55
N SER A 77 -3.71 12.35 14.20
CA SER A 77 -3.64 11.00 14.75
C SER A 77 -3.52 9.96 13.63
N LEU A 78 -4.35 10.10 12.59
CA LEU A 78 -4.28 9.22 11.41
C LEU A 78 -2.91 9.26 10.75
N THR A 79 -2.35 10.44 10.58
CA THR A 79 -1.04 10.60 9.95
C THR A 79 0.04 9.89 10.76
N ARG A 80 -0.01 10.02 12.08
CA ARG A 80 0.97 9.38 12.96
C ARG A 80 0.88 7.86 12.89
N ASP A 81 -0.33 7.33 12.98
CA ASP A 81 -0.58 5.90 12.89
C ASP A 81 -0.17 5.37 11.52
N GLY A 82 -0.54 6.08 10.48
CA GLY A 82 -0.19 5.72 9.11
C GLY A 82 1.31 5.70 8.85
N GLN A 83 2.04 6.65 9.42
CA GLN A 83 3.50 6.66 9.30
C GLN A 83 4.13 5.42 9.95
N HIS A 84 3.61 4.99 11.10
CA HIS A 84 4.06 3.76 11.75
C HIS A 84 3.76 2.52 10.91
N ILE A 85 2.54 2.43 10.39
CA ILE A 85 2.12 1.32 9.54
C ILE A 85 3.01 1.24 8.29
N LEU A 86 3.19 2.36 7.60
CA LEU A 86 3.98 2.42 6.37
C LEU A 86 5.46 2.10 6.62
N ALA A 87 6.01 2.56 7.74
CA ALA A 87 7.39 2.24 8.09
C ALA A 87 7.57 0.73 8.29
N HIS A 88 6.55 0.06 8.82
CA HIS A 88 6.55 -1.39 9.00
C HIS A 88 6.36 -2.14 7.69
N VAL A 89 5.47 -1.66 6.84
CA VAL A 89 5.09 -2.32 5.59
C VAL A 89 6.10 -2.08 4.48
N LEU A 90 6.57 -0.84 4.33
CA LEU A 90 7.43 -0.41 3.23
C LEU A 90 8.87 -0.12 3.64
N GLY A 91 9.14 -0.03 4.94
CA GLY A 91 10.44 0.36 5.44
C GLY A 91 10.61 1.88 5.50
N GLY A 92 11.68 2.35 6.14
CA GLY A 92 11.88 3.77 6.43
C GLY A 92 11.96 4.66 5.20
N GLN A 93 12.60 4.18 4.13
CA GLN A 93 12.72 4.95 2.88
C GLN A 93 11.73 4.49 1.82
N GLY A 94 10.96 3.45 2.10
CA GLY A 94 10.01 2.88 1.16
C GLY A 94 8.87 3.82 0.81
N VAL A 95 8.43 4.61 1.77
CA VAL A 95 7.35 5.58 1.57
C VAL A 95 7.74 6.63 0.54
N GLU A 96 8.95 7.17 0.62
CA GLU A 96 9.45 8.14 -0.33
C GLU A 96 9.57 7.53 -1.73
N TYR A 97 10.10 6.32 -1.80
CA TYR A 97 10.24 5.60 -3.06
C TYR A 97 8.90 5.39 -3.75
N VAL A 98 7.89 4.96 -2.99
CA VAL A 98 6.54 4.75 -3.51
C VAL A 98 5.92 6.09 -3.95
N ALA A 99 6.07 7.13 -3.14
CA ALA A 99 5.53 8.45 -3.45
C ALA A 99 6.16 9.00 -4.74
N GLU A 100 7.46 8.89 -4.89
CA GLU A 100 8.14 9.35 -6.11
C GLU A 100 7.70 8.55 -7.34
N GLY A 101 7.58 7.23 -7.20
CA GLY A 101 7.13 6.37 -8.29
C GLY A 101 5.71 6.70 -8.74
N LEU A 102 4.79 6.84 -7.80
CA LEU A 102 3.39 7.17 -8.09
C LEU A 102 3.25 8.60 -8.62
N ALA A 103 4.00 9.54 -8.07
CA ALA A 103 3.98 10.93 -8.54
C ALA A 103 4.38 11.02 -10.00
N ARG A 104 5.38 10.27 -10.38
CA ARG A 104 5.88 10.26 -11.76
C ARG A 104 4.87 9.61 -12.70
N LEU A 105 4.23 8.54 -12.27
CA LEU A 105 3.27 7.80 -13.10
C LEU A 105 1.94 8.53 -13.26
N ALA A 106 1.47 9.17 -12.22
CA ALA A 106 0.17 9.86 -12.22
C ALA A 106 0.29 11.36 -12.51
N ASP A 107 1.50 11.87 -12.60
CA ASP A 107 1.78 13.30 -12.76
C ASP A 107 1.10 14.12 -11.65
N VAL A 108 1.34 13.71 -10.41
CA VAL A 108 0.83 14.38 -9.22
C VAL A 108 1.98 14.82 -8.32
N ASP A 109 1.66 15.68 -7.36
CA ASP A 109 2.66 16.22 -6.46
C ASP A 109 3.17 15.17 -5.45
N VAL A 110 4.49 15.01 -5.35
CA VAL A 110 5.13 14.11 -4.38
C VAL A 110 4.77 14.50 -2.95
N GLY A 111 4.78 15.80 -2.65
CA GLY A 111 4.43 16.30 -1.32
C GLY A 111 2.99 15.94 -0.94
N GLY A 112 2.09 15.99 -1.90
CA GLY A 112 0.71 15.54 -1.72
C GLY A 112 0.63 14.05 -1.41
N LEU A 113 1.37 13.23 -2.15
CA LEU A 113 1.43 11.79 -1.91
C LEU A 113 2.00 11.45 -0.54
N MET A 114 3.03 12.17 -0.09
CA MET A 114 3.61 11.96 1.23
C MET A 114 2.62 12.26 2.35
N LYS A 115 1.61 13.07 2.08
CA LYS A 115 0.52 13.33 3.03
C LYS A 115 -0.62 12.33 2.91
N VAL A 116 -0.92 11.88 1.69
CA VAL A 116 -2.04 10.96 1.42
C VAL A 116 -1.72 9.53 1.86
N LEU A 117 -0.52 9.06 1.59
CA LEU A 117 -0.13 7.68 1.91
C LEU A 117 -0.35 7.33 3.40
N PRO A 118 0.09 8.16 4.37
CA PRO A 118 -0.17 7.86 5.77
C PRO A 118 -1.65 7.88 6.15
N LEU A 119 -2.49 8.59 5.41
CA LEU A 119 -3.93 8.61 5.68
C LEU A 119 -4.59 7.31 5.19
N LEU A 120 -4.13 6.77 4.08
CA LEU A 120 -4.70 5.54 3.51
C LEU A 120 -4.37 4.29 4.33
N ALA A 121 -3.18 4.23 4.93
CA ALA A 121 -2.72 3.04 5.63
C ALA A 121 -3.64 2.62 6.79
N PRO A 122 -4.02 3.48 7.74
CA PRO A 122 -4.92 3.07 8.81
C PRO A 122 -6.34 2.78 8.32
N MET A 123 -6.79 3.44 7.26
CA MET A 123 -8.09 3.15 6.66
C MET A 123 -8.11 1.73 6.08
N ILE A 124 -7.06 1.36 5.34
CA ILE A 124 -6.91 0.01 4.79
C ILE A 124 -6.84 -1.02 5.92
N MET A 125 -6.07 -0.73 6.97
CA MET A 125 -5.94 -1.64 8.11
C MET A 125 -7.29 -1.87 8.80
N SER A 126 -8.06 -0.81 9.01
CA SER A 126 -9.38 -0.90 9.65
C SER A 126 -10.37 -1.71 8.81
N LEU A 127 -10.43 -1.44 7.51
CA LEU A 127 -11.31 -2.18 6.60
C LEU A 127 -10.91 -3.65 6.54
N PHE A 128 -9.61 -3.91 6.47
CA PHE A 128 -9.11 -5.27 6.44
C PHE A 128 -9.37 -6.00 7.75
N ALA A 129 -9.21 -5.34 8.89
CA ALA A 129 -9.53 -5.90 10.20
C ALA A 129 -10.98 -6.33 10.30
N GLY A 130 -11.89 -5.55 9.71
CA GLY A 130 -13.31 -5.89 9.68
C GLY A 130 -13.65 -7.10 8.81
N ARG A 131 -12.81 -7.41 7.83
CA ARG A 131 -13.04 -8.53 6.90
C ARG A 131 -12.27 -9.78 7.31
N ALA A 132 -11.07 -9.59 7.85
CA ALA A 132 -10.18 -10.71 8.12
C ALA A 132 -10.72 -11.58 9.24
N GLY A 133 -10.68 -12.88 9.05
CA GLY A 133 -10.94 -13.80 10.12
C GLY A 133 -9.82 -13.72 11.15
N MET A 134 -10.10 -14.20 12.33
CA MET A 134 -9.17 -14.19 13.45
C MET A 134 -7.93 -15.08 13.26
N ASP A 135 -7.92 -15.83 12.19
CA ASP A 135 -6.91 -16.84 11.90
C ASP A 135 -5.92 -16.30 10.87
N THR A 136 -4.64 -16.45 11.16
CA THR A 136 -3.57 -15.98 10.29
C THR A 136 -3.61 -16.57 8.89
N ARG A 137 -4.08 -17.80 8.76
CA ARG A 137 -4.19 -18.47 7.46
C ARG A 137 -5.23 -17.80 6.58
N THR A 138 -6.40 -17.53 7.15
CA THR A 138 -7.49 -16.85 6.45
C THR A 138 -7.07 -15.45 6.06
N MET A 139 -6.44 -14.73 6.98
CA MET A 139 -5.93 -13.39 6.75
C MET A 139 -4.93 -13.36 5.60
N THR A 140 -3.98 -14.28 5.59
CA THR A 140 -2.96 -14.36 4.53
C THR A 140 -3.61 -14.70 3.18
N ALA A 141 -4.59 -15.59 3.19
CA ALA A 141 -5.33 -15.95 1.97
C ALA A 141 -6.11 -14.76 1.42
N ASP A 142 -6.73 -13.98 2.29
CA ASP A 142 -7.48 -12.79 1.88
C ASP A 142 -6.55 -11.71 1.31
N LEU A 143 -5.38 -11.50 1.91
CA LEU A 143 -4.39 -10.55 1.39
C LEU A 143 -3.92 -10.96 -0.01
N ARG A 144 -3.68 -12.24 -0.23
CA ARG A 144 -3.30 -12.73 -1.56
C ARG A 144 -4.41 -12.52 -2.57
N ARG A 145 -5.65 -12.72 -2.15
CA ARG A 145 -6.82 -12.53 -3.00
C ARG A 145 -6.99 -11.06 -3.37
N GLU A 146 -6.84 -10.17 -2.41
CA GLU A 146 -6.92 -8.72 -2.65
C GLU A 146 -5.79 -8.24 -3.55
N ARG A 147 -4.58 -8.76 -3.35
CA ARG A 147 -3.45 -8.45 -4.22
C ARG A 147 -3.73 -8.84 -5.67
N ALA A 148 -4.36 -9.99 -5.89
CA ALA A 148 -4.68 -10.49 -7.22
C ALA A 148 -5.89 -9.82 -7.85
N ALA A 149 -6.71 -9.11 -7.07
CA ALA A 149 -7.96 -8.51 -7.54
C ALA A 149 -7.79 -7.09 -8.10
N GLY A 150 -6.56 -6.57 -8.14
CA GLY A 150 -6.29 -5.23 -8.63
C GLY A 150 -6.62 -5.06 -10.12
N PRO A 151 -6.83 -3.81 -10.57
CA PRO A 151 -7.07 -3.54 -11.98
C PRO A 151 -5.94 -4.08 -12.86
N ALA A 152 -6.30 -4.53 -14.04
CA ALA A 152 -5.33 -5.04 -15.00
C ALA A 152 -4.25 -3.99 -15.30
N GLY A 153 -3.00 -4.40 -15.25
CA GLY A 153 -1.87 -3.49 -15.46
C GLY A 153 -1.32 -2.89 -14.16
N LEU A 154 -2.15 -2.80 -13.13
CA LEU A 154 -1.70 -2.29 -11.85
C LEU A 154 -0.78 -3.30 -11.14
N GLU A 155 -1.01 -4.58 -11.38
CA GLU A 155 -0.16 -5.64 -10.82
C GLU A 155 1.29 -5.53 -11.26
N GLU A 156 1.52 -5.26 -12.54
CA GLU A 156 2.87 -5.07 -13.08
C GLU A 156 3.55 -3.86 -12.45
N LEU A 157 2.79 -2.80 -12.30
CA LEU A 157 3.28 -1.57 -11.72
C LEU A 157 3.64 -1.75 -10.25
N ILE A 158 2.74 -2.38 -9.48
CA ILE A 158 2.97 -2.68 -8.08
C ILE A 158 4.17 -3.62 -7.94
N GLY A 159 4.25 -4.64 -8.80
CA GLY A 159 5.37 -5.56 -8.83
C GLY A 159 6.69 -4.85 -9.10
N GLY A 160 6.70 -3.91 -10.03
CA GLY A 160 7.88 -3.10 -10.33
C GLY A 160 8.34 -2.25 -9.15
N ILE A 161 7.40 -1.59 -8.49
CA ILE A 161 7.70 -0.76 -7.32
C ILE A 161 8.20 -1.62 -6.15
N LEU A 162 7.53 -2.74 -5.88
CA LEU A 162 7.92 -3.65 -4.80
C LEU A 162 9.27 -4.31 -5.07
N ASN A 163 9.55 -4.65 -6.33
CA ASN A 163 10.85 -5.17 -6.70
C ASN A 163 11.95 -4.13 -6.49
N GLY A 164 11.67 -2.88 -6.75
CA GLY A 164 12.60 -1.80 -6.47
C GLY A 164 12.87 -1.61 -4.99
N LEU A 165 11.83 -1.85 -4.15
CA LEU A 165 11.94 -1.69 -2.70
C LEU A 165 12.59 -2.89 -2.02
N PHE A 166 12.17 -4.09 -2.40
CA PHE A 166 12.51 -5.32 -1.69
C PHE A 166 13.24 -6.31 -2.59
N GLY A 167 13.43 -5.95 -3.86
CA GLY A 167 14.07 -6.84 -4.78
C GLY A 167 15.44 -7.21 -4.32
N ASP A 168 15.72 -8.46 -4.38
CA ASP A 168 17.08 -8.88 -4.28
C ASP A 168 17.85 -8.11 -5.33
N PRO A 169 18.99 -7.60 -4.97
CA PRO A 169 19.86 -7.08 -5.96
C PRO A 169 20.08 -8.20 -6.95
N VAL A 170 19.28 -8.20 -7.92
CA VAL A 170 19.38 -9.14 -8.94
C VAL A 170 20.79 -9.19 -9.30
N ALA A 171 21.31 -10.24 -9.05
CA ALA A 171 22.58 -10.49 -9.47
C ALA A 171 22.65 -10.07 -10.88
N PRO A 172 23.45 -9.16 -11.13
CA PRO A 172 23.59 -8.65 -12.41
C PRO A 172 23.90 -9.78 -13.29
N ALA A 173 23.31 -9.78 -14.26
CA ALA A 173 23.50 -10.65 -15.22
C ALA A 173 24.89 -10.97 -15.32
N ALA A 174 25.20 -11.76 -14.73
CA ALA A 174 26.37 -11.99 -14.73
C ALA A 174 26.85 -12.31 -15.91
N GLY A 175 27.28 -12.40 -16.21
CA GLY A 175 27.62 -12.71 -17.17
C GLY A 175 28.40 -12.30 -17.92
N ARG A 176 29.02 -12.18 -18.10
CA ARG A 176 29.73 -11.82 -18.88
C ARG A 176 30.89 -12.10 -18.79
N GLU A 177 31.39 -12.66 -18.72
CA GLU A 177 32.55 -12.85 -18.77
C GLU A 177 33.01 -13.22 -19.80
N GLY A 178 33.34 -13.01 -20.23
CA GLY A 178 33.83 -13.28 -21.03
C GLY A 178 34.88 -13.47 -21.48
N ALA A 179 35.35 -13.59 -21.86
CA ALA A 179 36.18 -13.72 -22.32
C ALA A 179 37.27 -13.93 -22.51
N GLY A 180 37.68 -14.17 -22.43
CA GLY A 180 38.68 -14.41 -22.59
C GLY A 180 39.53 -14.57 -23.28
N ASP A 181 40.20 -14.68 -23.67
CA ASP A 181 41.07 -14.82 -24.10
C ASP A 181 41.96 -15.08 -24.58
N ARG A 182 42.52 -15.11 -24.83
CA ARG A 182 43.54 -15.38 -25.29
C ARG A 182 44.21 -15.06 -25.69
#